data_c839640bf970d3e40a47d569d655dc1f
#
_entry.id   c839640bf970d3e40a47d569d655dc1f
#
_cell.length_a   1.000
_cell.length_b   1.000
_cell.length_c   1.000
_cell.angle_alpha   90.00
_cell.angle_beta   90.00
_cell.angle_gamma   90.00
#
_symmetry.space_group_name_H-M   'P 1'
#
loop_
_entity.id
_entity.type
_entity.pdbx_description
1 polymer ?
#
loop_
_entity_poly.entity_id
_entity_poly.type
_entity_poly.pdbx_seq_one_letter_code
_entity_poly.pdbx_strand_id
1 'polypeptide(L)'
;EEAKLTEEKGTVKEMMKIINHHPVSVSGSKVVAIASSTGGPKSLQSVIPLLPANLDAPVLVVQHMPVGFTASLAERLDNLSQLHVKEAAEGEELKKGWVYIAMGGKHLNVVTSPAGRHTLHLSEEPYREGVRPCANYMYESLQTSRFDSVVCAVMTGMGADGTEGIGKLKASKKSYVIAQDQDTSVVFGMPKSIIAAGLADQVVPLDQIAQEILLHVG
;
A
#
# COMPACT_ATOMS: atom_id res chain seq x y z
N GLU A 1 17.51 11.25 21.86
CA GLU A 1 16.57 11.11 20.71
C GLU A 1 17.31 11.20 19.37
N GLU A 2 18.19 12.18 19.17
CA GLU A 2 18.98 12.33 17.93
C GLU A 2 19.89 11.13 17.64
N ALA A 3 20.48 10.51 18.66
CA ALA A 3 21.33 9.33 18.49
C ALA A 3 20.53 8.11 18.01
N LYS A 4 19.31 7.90 18.49
CA LYS A 4 18.40 6.83 18.01
C LYS A 4 17.97 7.03 16.57
N LEU A 5 17.66 8.27 16.18
CA LEU A 5 17.30 8.60 14.79
C LEU A 5 18.48 8.36 13.82
N THR A 6 19.70 8.55 14.29
CA THR A 6 20.91 8.37 13.48
C THR A 6 21.25 6.87 13.31
N GLU A 7 21.03 6.07 14.34
CA GLU A 7 21.16 4.60 14.26
C GLU A 7 20.07 3.99 13.34
N GLU A 8 18.81 4.42 13.46
CA GLU A 8 17.74 3.95 12.58
C GLU A 8 18.00 4.31 11.10
N LYS A 9 18.52 5.50 10.83
CA LYS A 9 18.92 5.92 9.47
C LYS A 9 20.13 5.15 8.94
N GLY A 10 21.06 4.76 9.79
CA GLY A 10 22.21 3.92 9.45
C GLY A 10 21.76 2.51 9.04
N THR A 11 20.87 1.91 9.81
CA THR A 11 20.33 0.57 9.56
C THR A 11 19.50 0.51 8.27
N VAL A 12 18.66 1.54 8.03
CA VAL A 12 17.88 1.67 6.78
C VAL A 12 18.81 1.81 5.57
N LYS A 13 19.89 2.56 5.68
CA LYS A 13 20.88 2.77 4.61
C LYS A 13 21.71 1.52 4.31
N GLU A 14 21.96 0.67 5.29
CA GLU A 14 22.62 -0.64 5.10
C GLU A 14 21.65 -1.66 4.47
N MET A 15 20.41 -1.71 4.92
CA MET A 15 19.38 -2.55 4.32
C MET A 15 19.12 -2.16 2.84
N MET A 16 19.16 -0.88 2.50
CA MET A 16 19.06 -0.42 1.11
C MET A 16 20.19 -0.91 0.20
N LYS A 17 21.38 -1.21 0.72
CA LYS A 17 22.47 -1.79 -0.07
C LYS A 17 22.24 -3.26 -0.43
N ILE A 18 21.41 -3.96 0.33
CA ILE A 18 21.10 -5.38 0.11
C ILE A 18 19.99 -5.53 -0.94
N ILE A 19 19.14 -4.51 -1.12
CA ILE A 19 18.00 -4.52 -2.04
C ILE A 19 18.41 -4.28 -3.51
N ASN A 20 19.65 -3.93 -3.79
CA ASN A 20 20.17 -3.72 -5.16
C ASN A 20 20.35 -5.06 -5.93
N HIS A 21 19.31 -5.88 -6.00
CA HIS A 21 19.25 -6.99 -6.94
C HIS A 21 18.41 -6.57 -8.14
N HIS A 22 19.01 -6.75 -9.30
CA HIS A 22 18.57 -6.35 -10.63
C HIS A 22 17.06 -6.27 -10.83
N PRO A 23 16.53 -5.10 -11.20
CA PRO A 23 15.11 -5.01 -11.54
C PRO A 23 14.82 -5.93 -12.71
N VAL A 24 13.87 -6.84 -12.52
CA VAL A 24 13.24 -7.49 -13.66
C VAL A 24 12.61 -6.37 -14.46
N SER A 25 12.99 -6.19 -15.71
CA SER A 25 12.39 -5.18 -16.60
C SER A 25 10.91 -5.52 -16.79
N VAL A 26 10.06 -4.94 -15.94
CA VAL A 26 8.61 -5.10 -16.03
C VAL A 26 8.08 -3.89 -16.79
N SER A 27 7.66 -4.10 -18.04
CA SER A 27 7.09 -3.04 -18.86
C SER A 27 5.66 -2.69 -18.44
N GLY A 28 5.24 -1.44 -18.70
CA GLY A 28 3.88 -0.97 -18.46
C GLY A 28 3.73 -0.13 -17.20
N SER A 29 2.61 0.60 -17.11
CA SER A 29 2.28 1.45 -15.97
C SER A 29 1.74 0.62 -14.79
N LYS A 30 2.17 0.95 -13.58
CA LYS A 30 1.82 0.20 -12.36
C LYS A 30 1.34 1.11 -11.26
N VAL A 31 0.59 0.52 -10.34
CA VAL A 31 0.20 1.12 -9.06
C VAL A 31 0.43 0.11 -7.96
N VAL A 32 0.89 0.57 -6.81
CA VAL A 32 1.01 -0.22 -5.59
C VAL A 32 -0.17 0.12 -4.69
N ALA A 33 -0.84 -0.89 -4.16
CA ALA A 33 -2.00 -0.72 -3.29
C ALA A 33 -1.86 -1.57 -2.02
N ILE A 34 -1.70 -0.91 -0.88
CA ILE A 34 -1.40 -1.51 0.42
C ILE A 34 -2.62 -1.41 1.34
N ALA A 35 -2.94 -2.48 2.05
CA ALA A 35 -3.97 -2.51 3.08
C ALA A 35 -3.40 -3.00 4.41
N SER A 36 -3.76 -2.35 5.50
CA SER A 36 -3.34 -2.70 6.86
C SER A 36 -4.32 -2.19 7.92
N SER A 37 -4.23 -2.73 9.12
CA SER A 37 -5.07 -2.36 10.26
C SER A 37 -4.28 -2.42 11.57
N THR A 38 -4.65 -3.27 12.50
CA THR A 38 -3.95 -3.42 13.80
C THR A 38 -2.48 -3.79 13.60
N GLY A 39 -1.57 -3.00 14.15
CA GLY A 39 -0.12 -3.13 13.94
C GLY A 39 0.38 -2.46 12.65
N GLY A 40 -0.53 -2.01 11.79
CA GLY A 40 -0.24 -1.40 10.49
C GLY A 40 0.67 -0.18 10.55
N PRO A 41 0.45 0.82 11.41
CA PRO A 41 1.29 2.01 11.45
C PRO A 41 2.78 1.70 11.65
N LYS A 42 3.10 0.76 12.54
CA LYS A 42 4.49 0.32 12.75
C LYS A 42 5.02 -0.47 11.55
N SER A 43 4.21 -1.35 10.99
CA SER A 43 4.60 -2.14 9.82
C SER A 43 4.82 -1.27 8.59
N LEU A 44 4.00 -0.24 8.36
CA LEU A 44 4.19 0.74 7.29
C LEU A 44 5.51 1.51 7.43
N GLN A 45 5.94 1.82 8.66
CA GLN A 45 7.24 2.44 8.92
C GLN A 45 8.43 1.52 8.59
N SER A 46 8.21 0.20 8.53
CA SER A 46 9.22 -0.77 8.11
C SER A 46 9.24 -1.01 6.60
N VAL A 47 8.20 -0.65 5.87
CA VAL A 47 8.05 -0.91 4.43
C VAL A 47 8.25 0.35 3.60
N ILE A 48 7.48 1.42 3.85
CA ILE A 48 7.46 2.63 3.02
C ILE A 48 8.84 3.30 2.92
N PRO A 49 9.62 3.46 4.01
CA PRO A 49 10.94 4.09 3.93
C PRO A 49 11.97 3.31 3.10
N LEU A 50 11.75 2.03 2.83
CA LEU A 50 12.63 1.20 2.00
C LEU A 50 12.35 1.36 0.50
N LEU A 51 11.25 1.99 0.11
CA LEU A 51 10.95 2.26 -1.28
C LEU A 51 11.77 3.47 -1.78
N PRO A 52 12.41 3.38 -2.97
CA PRO A 52 13.29 4.44 -3.45
C PRO A 52 12.51 5.65 -3.97
N ALA A 53 13.14 6.83 -3.94
CA ALA A 53 12.55 8.09 -4.40
C ALA A 53 12.08 8.06 -5.86
N ASN A 54 12.72 7.25 -6.69
CA ASN A 54 12.42 7.09 -8.12
C ASN A 54 11.50 5.89 -8.41
N LEU A 55 10.73 5.43 -7.44
CA LEU A 55 9.77 4.34 -7.64
C LEU A 55 8.85 4.65 -8.84
N ASP A 56 8.81 3.74 -9.81
CA ASP A 56 8.06 3.93 -11.07
C ASP A 56 6.56 3.62 -10.92
N ALA A 57 5.99 3.94 -9.77
CA ALA A 57 4.57 3.77 -9.47
C ALA A 57 4.09 4.74 -8.39
N PRO A 58 2.84 5.19 -8.41
CA PRO A 58 2.17 5.72 -7.22
C PRO A 58 1.87 4.60 -6.23
N VAL A 59 1.82 4.93 -4.95
CA VAL A 59 1.47 4.01 -3.86
C VAL A 59 0.22 4.50 -3.14
N LEU A 60 -0.79 3.66 -3.06
CA LEU A 60 -2.02 3.89 -2.32
C LEU A 60 -1.98 3.07 -1.03
N VAL A 61 -2.37 3.65 0.09
CA VAL A 61 -2.41 2.96 1.38
C VAL A 61 -3.76 3.17 2.04
N VAL A 62 -4.46 2.08 2.33
CA VAL A 62 -5.57 2.06 3.26
C VAL A 62 -5.09 1.47 4.58
N GLN A 63 -4.99 2.33 5.59
CA GLN A 63 -4.78 1.96 6.98
C GLN A 63 -6.07 2.26 7.75
N HIS A 64 -6.64 1.27 8.40
CA HIS A 64 -7.81 1.47 9.24
C HIS A 64 -7.45 2.35 10.44
N MET A 65 -7.85 3.62 10.34
CA MET A 65 -7.63 4.64 11.38
C MET A 65 -8.80 5.63 11.40
N PRO A 66 -9.11 6.19 12.58
CA PRO A 66 -10.15 7.20 12.68
C PRO A 66 -9.72 8.54 12.07
N VAL A 67 -10.72 9.41 11.87
CA VAL A 67 -10.54 10.79 11.41
C VAL A 67 -9.48 11.52 12.24
N GLY A 68 -8.58 12.23 11.57
CA GLY A 68 -7.54 13.05 12.19
C GLY A 68 -6.21 12.33 12.46
N PHE A 69 -6.20 10.98 12.50
CA PHE A 69 -4.97 10.22 12.76
C PHE A 69 -4.19 9.89 11.49
N THR A 70 -4.84 9.84 10.34
CA THR A 70 -4.20 9.51 9.06
C THR A 70 -3.25 10.60 8.58
N ALA A 71 -3.53 11.87 8.86
CA ALA A 71 -2.63 12.99 8.58
C ALA A 71 -1.31 12.86 9.35
N SER A 72 -1.37 12.56 10.65
CA SER A 72 -0.17 12.36 11.48
C SER A 72 0.64 11.14 11.05
N LEU A 73 -0.01 10.06 10.61
CA LEU A 73 0.67 8.90 10.05
C LEU A 73 1.40 9.27 8.75
N ALA A 74 0.74 10.01 7.86
CA ALA A 74 1.35 10.46 6.61
C ALA A 74 2.58 11.34 6.85
N GLU A 75 2.50 12.32 7.75
CA GLU A 75 3.61 13.19 8.13
C GLU A 75 4.79 12.38 8.70
N ARG A 76 4.51 11.43 9.58
CA ARG A 76 5.55 10.56 10.15
C ARG A 76 6.23 9.71 9.08
N LEU A 77 5.47 9.12 8.16
CA LEU A 77 6.03 8.32 7.07
C LEU A 77 6.83 9.20 6.09
N ASP A 78 6.37 10.41 5.79
CA ASP A 78 7.09 11.36 4.94
C ASP A 78 8.47 11.69 5.52
N ASN A 79 8.54 12.00 6.82
CA ASN A 79 9.79 12.29 7.52
C ASN A 79 10.80 11.13 7.53
N LEU A 80 10.32 9.88 7.40
CA LEU A 80 11.16 8.67 7.41
C LEU A 80 11.55 8.20 6.00
N SER A 81 10.86 8.68 4.97
CA SER A 81 10.90 8.12 3.62
C SER A 81 11.69 8.99 2.64
N GLN A 82 12.11 8.41 1.53
CA GLN A 82 12.65 9.12 0.37
C GLN A 82 11.54 9.53 -0.61
N LEU A 83 10.43 8.81 -0.59
CA LEU A 83 9.21 9.14 -1.31
C LEU A 83 8.51 10.32 -0.65
N HIS A 84 7.68 11.02 -1.41
CA HIS A 84 6.71 11.95 -0.84
C HIS A 84 5.52 11.19 -0.29
N VAL A 85 5.24 11.34 1.00
CA VAL A 85 4.08 10.71 1.64
C VAL A 85 3.12 11.78 2.13
N LYS A 86 1.84 11.65 1.80
CA LYS A 86 0.82 12.59 2.25
C LYS A 86 -0.53 11.88 2.46
N GLU A 87 -1.40 12.51 3.22
CA GLU A 87 -2.82 12.16 3.24
C GLU A 87 -3.45 12.49 1.89
N ALA A 88 -4.25 11.59 1.36
CA ALA A 88 -4.94 11.75 0.08
C ALA A 88 -5.91 12.94 0.10
N ALA A 89 -5.96 13.70 -0.99
CA ALA A 89 -6.88 14.81 -1.19
C ALA A 89 -7.84 14.55 -2.36
N GLU A 90 -9.07 15.08 -2.27
CA GLU A 90 -10.05 14.99 -3.33
C GLU A 90 -9.54 15.57 -4.65
N GLY A 91 -9.73 14.85 -5.74
CA GLY A 91 -9.37 15.28 -7.09
C GLY A 91 -7.87 15.31 -7.40
N GLU A 92 -7.03 14.86 -6.48
CA GLU A 92 -5.57 14.86 -6.63
C GLU A 92 -5.12 13.84 -7.68
N GLU A 93 -4.25 14.27 -8.60
CA GLU A 93 -3.67 13.38 -9.62
C GLU A 93 -2.57 12.51 -9.03
N LEU A 94 -2.61 11.21 -9.34
CA LEU A 94 -1.60 10.25 -8.91
C LEU A 94 -0.26 10.48 -9.61
N LYS A 95 0.81 10.53 -8.83
CA LYS A 95 2.19 10.72 -9.30
C LYS A 95 3.07 9.56 -8.88
N LYS A 96 3.95 9.12 -9.78
CA LYS A 96 5.00 8.15 -9.47
C LYS A 96 5.91 8.69 -8.36
N GLY A 97 6.36 7.83 -7.47
CA GLY A 97 7.19 8.21 -6.32
C GLY A 97 6.44 8.92 -5.18
N TRP A 98 5.11 8.93 -5.23
CA TRP A 98 4.26 9.48 -4.18
C TRP A 98 3.45 8.38 -3.50
N VAL A 99 3.27 8.53 -2.19
CA VAL A 99 2.45 7.66 -1.35
C VAL A 99 1.25 8.46 -0.83
N TYR A 100 0.06 7.93 -1.06
CA TYR A 100 -1.21 8.54 -0.67
C TYR A 100 -1.87 7.70 0.41
N ILE A 101 -1.97 8.24 1.61
CA ILE A 101 -2.64 7.60 2.76
C ILE A 101 -4.13 7.96 2.72
N ALA A 102 -4.99 6.98 2.66
CA ALA A 102 -6.44 7.19 2.69
C ALA A 102 -6.85 7.99 3.94
N MET A 103 -7.67 9.01 3.75
CA MET A 103 -8.16 9.87 4.84
C MET A 103 -9.11 9.10 5.75
N GLY A 104 -8.89 9.14 7.05
CA GLY A 104 -9.82 8.58 8.04
C GLY A 104 -11.23 9.15 7.89
N GLY A 105 -12.24 8.28 7.91
CA GLY A 105 -13.64 8.67 7.71
C GLY A 105 -14.09 8.80 6.26
N LYS A 106 -13.22 8.59 5.28
CA LYS A 106 -13.52 8.58 3.84
C LYS A 106 -13.00 7.30 3.19
N HIS A 107 -13.67 6.83 2.14
CA HIS A 107 -13.14 5.77 1.29
C HIS A 107 -12.25 6.36 0.19
N LEU A 108 -11.18 5.68 -0.15
CA LEU A 108 -10.25 6.07 -1.20
C LEU A 108 -10.57 5.29 -2.48
N ASN A 109 -10.91 6.02 -3.53
CA ASN A 109 -11.14 5.46 -4.86
C ASN A 109 -10.23 6.10 -5.90
N VAL A 110 -9.88 5.36 -6.94
CA VAL A 110 -9.20 5.88 -8.11
C VAL A 110 -10.20 6.09 -9.23
N VAL A 111 -10.23 7.29 -9.80
CA VAL A 111 -11.04 7.64 -10.96
C VAL A 111 -10.14 7.87 -12.14
N THR A 112 -10.49 7.29 -13.28
CA THR A 112 -9.75 7.46 -14.53
C THR A 112 -10.50 8.40 -15.47
N SER A 113 -9.88 9.50 -15.86
CA SER A 113 -10.44 10.45 -16.84
C SER A 113 -10.44 9.85 -18.25
N PRO A 114 -11.26 10.39 -19.19
CA PRO A 114 -11.22 9.99 -20.60
C PRO A 114 -9.82 10.11 -21.22
N ALA A 115 -9.01 11.08 -20.77
CA ALA A 115 -7.62 11.27 -21.19
C ALA A 115 -6.64 10.26 -20.57
N GLY A 116 -7.11 9.36 -19.68
CA GLY A 116 -6.28 8.32 -19.05
C GLY A 116 -5.54 8.77 -17.80
N ARG A 117 -5.80 9.97 -17.28
CA ARG A 117 -5.24 10.43 -16.01
C ARG A 117 -5.99 9.78 -14.84
N HIS A 118 -5.25 9.44 -13.80
CA HIS A 118 -5.79 8.87 -12.58
C HIS A 118 -5.84 9.92 -11.49
N THR A 119 -7.02 10.13 -10.89
CA THR A 119 -7.22 11.04 -9.76
C THR A 119 -7.85 10.30 -8.59
N LEU A 120 -7.64 10.83 -7.40
CA LEU A 120 -8.24 10.32 -6.17
C LEU A 120 -9.64 10.88 -5.98
N HIS A 121 -10.55 10.02 -5.53
CA HIS A 121 -11.89 10.39 -5.08
C HIS A 121 -12.10 9.90 -3.66
N LEU A 122 -12.45 10.83 -2.76
CA LEU A 122 -12.73 10.56 -1.37
C LEU A 122 -14.25 10.45 -1.17
N SER A 123 -14.79 9.22 -1.10
CA SER A 123 -16.22 9.00 -0.99
C SER A 123 -16.71 8.83 0.46
N GLU A 124 -17.96 9.15 0.69
CA GLU A 124 -18.66 8.97 1.97
C GLU A 124 -19.66 7.78 1.93
N GLU A 125 -19.43 6.85 1.02
CA GLU A 125 -20.21 5.61 0.97
C GLU A 125 -20.24 4.92 2.35
N PRO A 126 -21.27 4.09 2.60
CA PRO A 126 -21.41 3.44 3.91
C PRO A 126 -20.18 2.68 4.36
N TYR A 127 -20.04 2.50 5.65
CA TYR A 127 -19.02 1.59 6.22
C TYR A 127 -19.19 0.20 5.59
N ARG A 128 -18.08 -0.41 5.24
CA ARG A 128 -18.01 -1.78 4.75
C ARG A 128 -16.97 -2.53 5.57
N GLU A 129 -17.23 -3.77 5.93
CA GLU A 129 -16.41 -4.51 6.90
C GLU A 129 -16.30 -3.78 8.28
N GLY A 130 -17.24 -2.89 8.58
CA GLY A 130 -17.22 -2.06 9.78
C GLY A 130 -16.19 -0.92 9.78
N VAL A 131 -15.54 -0.64 8.65
CA VAL A 131 -14.45 0.35 8.55
C VAL A 131 -14.68 1.38 7.45
N ARG A 132 -14.09 2.56 7.62
CA ARG A 132 -13.98 3.63 6.63
C ARG A 132 -12.74 4.49 6.96
N PRO A 133 -11.64 4.41 6.17
CA PRO A 133 -11.53 3.78 4.84
C PRO A 133 -11.63 2.25 4.85
N CYS A 134 -12.11 1.70 3.73
CA CYS A 134 -12.18 0.27 3.47
C CYS A 134 -11.34 -0.06 2.23
N ALA A 135 -10.45 -1.05 2.35
CA ALA A 135 -9.55 -1.43 1.27
C ALA A 135 -10.28 -2.06 0.07
N ASN A 136 -11.39 -2.74 0.30
CA ASN A 136 -12.20 -3.30 -0.80
C ASN A 136 -12.58 -2.24 -1.82
N TYR A 137 -13.01 -1.04 -1.39
CA TYR A 137 -13.35 0.06 -2.33
C TYR A 137 -12.13 0.52 -3.13
N MET A 138 -10.96 0.66 -2.49
CA MET A 138 -9.72 1.02 -3.19
C MET A 138 -9.38 -0.01 -4.27
N TYR A 139 -9.36 -1.29 -3.93
CA TYR A 139 -9.04 -2.35 -4.89
C TYR A 139 -10.07 -2.44 -6.02
N GLU A 140 -11.35 -2.34 -5.70
CA GLU A 140 -12.42 -2.38 -6.71
C GLU A 140 -12.33 -1.20 -7.68
N SER A 141 -11.97 0.00 -7.21
CA SER A 141 -11.82 1.17 -8.07
C SER A 141 -10.68 1.04 -9.10
N LEU A 142 -9.68 0.20 -8.80
CA LEU A 142 -8.56 -0.05 -9.70
C LEU A 142 -8.92 -0.97 -10.89
N GLN A 143 -10.04 -1.68 -10.84
CA GLN A 143 -10.47 -2.58 -11.94
C GLN A 143 -10.63 -1.82 -13.26
N THR A 144 -11.15 -0.60 -13.22
CA THR A 144 -11.40 0.26 -14.39
C THR A 144 -10.27 1.25 -14.67
N SER A 145 -9.20 1.22 -13.89
CA SER A 145 -8.02 2.07 -14.12
C SER A 145 -7.28 1.66 -15.39
N ARG A 146 -6.46 2.56 -15.93
CA ARG A 146 -5.58 2.29 -17.07
C ARG A 146 -4.18 1.82 -16.66
N PHE A 147 -3.97 1.51 -15.40
CA PHE A 147 -2.73 0.82 -15.01
C PHE A 147 -2.67 -0.57 -15.64
N ASP A 148 -1.52 -0.94 -16.16
CA ASP A 148 -1.31 -2.25 -16.78
C ASP A 148 -1.29 -3.37 -15.75
N SER A 149 -0.83 -3.07 -14.54
CA SER A 149 -0.85 -4.02 -13.43
C SER A 149 -0.93 -3.32 -12.07
N VAL A 150 -1.39 -4.08 -11.07
CA VAL A 150 -1.50 -3.65 -9.67
C VAL A 150 -0.65 -4.57 -8.80
N VAL A 151 0.22 -3.99 -7.98
CA VAL A 151 0.92 -4.71 -6.93
C VAL A 151 0.20 -4.47 -5.62
N CYS A 152 -0.44 -5.51 -5.08
CA CYS A 152 -1.18 -5.46 -3.83
C CYS A 152 -0.31 -5.97 -2.69
N ALA A 153 -0.36 -5.33 -1.54
CA ALA A 153 0.23 -5.84 -0.30
C ALA A 153 -0.80 -5.78 0.82
N VAL A 154 -1.13 -6.92 1.41
CA VAL A 154 -2.02 -7.02 2.56
C VAL A 154 -1.20 -7.36 3.78
N MET A 155 -1.15 -6.42 4.71
CA MET A 155 -0.33 -6.48 5.90
C MET A 155 -1.18 -6.73 7.14
N THR A 156 -0.51 -6.80 8.27
CA THR A 156 -1.12 -7.04 9.58
C THR A 156 -2.43 -6.28 9.80
N GLY A 157 -3.43 -6.95 10.33
CA GLY A 157 -4.75 -6.37 10.60
C GLY A 157 -5.79 -7.43 10.96
N MET A 158 -6.81 -7.01 11.70
CA MET A 158 -7.95 -7.84 12.05
C MET A 158 -9.02 -7.80 10.93
N GLY A 159 -9.71 -8.90 10.71
CA GLY A 159 -10.80 -9.00 9.75
C GLY A 159 -10.39 -9.50 8.38
N ALA A 160 -11.19 -9.21 7.36
CA ALA A 160 -11.04 -9.73 6.01
C ALA A 160 -11.07 -8.63 4.92
N ASP A 161 -11.01 -7.36 5.31
CA ASP A 161 -11.04 -6.24 4.35
C ASP A 161 -9.90 -6.37 3.33
N GLY A 162 -10.23 -6.14 2.08
CA GLY A 162 -9.36 -6.31 0.92
C GLY A 162 -9.54 -7.65 0.20
N THR A 163 -10.05 -8.69 0.85
CA THR A 163 -10.20 -10.02 0.24
C THR A 163 -11.18 -10.00 -0.94
N GLU A 164 -12.36 -9.43 -0.75
CA GLU A 164 -13.35 -9.33 -1.82
C GLU A 164 -12.86 -8.43 -2.96
N GLY A 165 -12.32 -7.26 -2.62
CA GLY A 165 -11.81 -6.30 -3.59
C GLY A 165 -10.65 -6.85 -4.43
N ILE A 166 -9.71 -7.54 -3.82
CA ILE A 166 -8.59 -8.20 -4.53
C ILE A 166 -9.12 -9.35 -5.41
N GLY A 167 -10.09 -10.12 -4.93
CA GLY A 167 -10.70 -11.18 -5.74
C GLY A 167 -11.30 -10.64 -7.05
N LYS A 168 -12.06 -9.55 -6.97
CA LYS A 168 -12.61 -8.85 -8.14
C LYS A 168 -11.52 -8.26 -9.03
N LEU A 169 -10.49 -7.66 -8.42
CA LEU A 169 -9.38 -7.05 -9.14
C LEU A 169 -8.59 -8.11 -9.93
N LYS A 170 -8.24 -9.25 -9.33
CA LYS A 170 -7.52 -10.35 -10.01
C LYS A 170 -8.33 -10.95 -11.16
N ALA A 171 -9.65 -10.97 -11.07
CA ALA A 171 -10.52 -11.47 -12.13
C ALA A 171 -10.56 -10.56 -13.36
N SER A 172 -10.23 -9.27 -13.21
CA SER A 172 -10.38 -8.26 -14.26
C SER A 172 -9.07 -7.60 -14.71
N LYS A 173 -8.00 -7.69 -13.91
CA LYS A 173 -6.74 -6.99 -14.15
C LYS A 173 -5.53 -7.81 -13.68
N LYS A 174 -4.42 -7.70 -14.39
CA LYS A 174 -3.14 -8.27 -13.96
C LYS A 174 -2.78 -7.71 -12.59
N SER A 175 -2.65 -8.60 -11.61
CA SER A 175 -2.37 -8.21 -10.23
C SER A 175 -1.40 -9.21 -9.61
N TYR A 176 -0.46 -8.70 -8.83
CA TYR A 176 0.42 -9.50 -7.98
C TYR A 176 0.12 -9.19 -6.52
N VAL A 177 -0.16 -10.20 -5.73
CA VAL A 177 -0.67 -10.06 -4.36
C VAL A 177 0.31 -10.63 -3.36
N ILE A 178 0.82 -9.77 -2.51
CA ILE A 178 1.75 -10.06 -1.42
C ILE A 178 0.94 -10.09 -0.11
N ALA A 179 1.07 -11.14 0.66
CA ALA A 179 0.53 -11.22 2.02
C ALA A 179 1.67 -11.27 3.04
N GLN A 180 1.54 -10.49 4.11
CA GLN A 180 2.45 -10.60 5.24
C GLN A 180 2.28 -11.96 5.92
N ASP A 181 3.37 -12.59 6.35
CA ASP A 181 3.33 -13.87 7.03
C ASP A 181 2.75 -13.76 8.46
N GLN A 182 2.48 -14.90 9.07
CA GLN A 182 1.94 -14.98 10.43
C GLN A 182 2.95 -14.52 11.48
N ASP A 183 4.20 -14.91 11.33
CA ASP A 183 5.23 -14.73 12.36
C ASP A 183 5.57 -13.25 12.60
N THR A 184 5.49 -12.43 11.56
CA THR A 184 5.75 -10.98 11.65
C THR A 184 4.48 -10.13 11.79
N SER A 185 3.29 -10.72 11.66
CA SER A 185 2.01 -10.01 11.85
C SER A 185 1.68 -9.84 13.33
N VAL A 186 1.28 -8.63 13.73
CA VAL A 186 0.70 -8.39 15.06
C VAL A 186 -0.66 -9.08 15.18
N VAL A 187 -1.49 -8.94 14.14
CA VAL A 187 -2.75 -9.66 13.96
C VAL A 187 -2.80 -10.22 12.54
N PHE A 188 -2.86 -11.53 12.41
CA PHE A 188 -2.80 -12.25 11.12
C PHE A 188 -4.14 -12.34 10.38
N GLY A 189 -5.15 -11.56 10.74
CA GLY A 189 -6.52 -11.69 10.20
C GLY A 189 -6.60 -11.35 8.71
N MET A 190 -6.24 -10.14 8.30
CA MET A 190 -6.32 -9.67 6.91
C MET A 190 -5.41 -10.49 5.97
N PRO A 191 -4.13 -10.71 6.26
CA PRO A 191 -3.28 -11.56 5.43
C PRO A 191 -3.80 -13.01 5.35
N LYS A 192 -4.23 -13.59 6.47
CA LYS A 192 -4.79 -14.94 6.51
C LYS A 192 -6.00 -15.08 5.59
N SER A 193 -6.89 -14.09 5.56
CA SER A 193 -8.07 -14.09 4.70
C SER A 193 -7.70 -14.14 3.21
N ILE A 194 -6.71 -13.36 2.79
CA ILE A 194 -6.19 -13.36 1.41
C ILE A 194 -5.59 -14.73 1.05
N ILE A 195 -4.81 -15.31 1.95
CA ILE A 195 -4.17 -16.63 1.76
C ILE A 195 -5.24 -17.73 1.67
N ALA A 196 -6.19 -17.73 2.59
CA ALA A 196 -7.27 -18.72 2.63
C ALA A 196 -8.17 -18.67 1.40
N ALA A 197 -8.36 -17.48 0.81
CA ALA A 197 -9.09 -17.29 -0.44
C ALA A 197 -8.28 -17.70 -1.69
N GLY A 198 -7.02 -18.12 -1.56
CA GLY A 198 -6.16 -18.49 -2.69
C GLY A 198 -5.74 -17.31 -3.55
N LEU A 199 -5.77 -16.08 -3.02
CA LEU A 199 -5.49 -14.86 -3.77
C LEU A 199 -4.03 -14.40 -3.66
N ALA A 200 -3.30 -14.81 -2.61
CA ALA A 200 -1.91 -14.45 -2.43
C ALA A 200 -1.01 -15.15 -3.47
N ASP A 201 -0.19 -14.37 -4.16
CA ASP A 201 0.86 -14.90 -5.05
C ASP A 201 2.13 -15.19 -4.26
N GLN A 202 2.39 -14.42 -3.20
CA GLN A 202 3.54 -14.60 -2.33
C GLN A 202 3.19 -14.27 -0.88
N VAL A 203 3.74 -15.06 0.04
CA VAL A 203 3.65 -14.82 1.50
C VAL A 203 5.05 -14.60 2.01
N VAL A 204 5.31 -13.46 2.62
CA VAL A 204 6.66 -13.06 3.06
C VAL A 204 6.63 -12.38 4.42
N PRO A 205 7.73 -12.44 5.19
CA PRO A 205 7.88 -11.66 6.41
C PRO A 205 7.92 -10.14 6.12
N LEU A 206 7.64 -9.36 7.14
CA LEU A 206 7.51 -7.89 7.04
C LEU A 206 8.73 -7.22 6.37
N ASP A 207 9.94 -7.68 6.68
CA ASP A 207 11.19 -7.13 6.16
C ASP A 207 11.45 -7.42 4.67
N GLN A 208 10.67 -8.31 4.06
CA GLN A 208 10.76 -8.66 2.64
C GLN A 208 9.65 -8.01 1.79
N ILE A 209 8.64 -7.39 2.39
CA ILE A 209 7.51 -6.81 1.64
C ILE A 209 7.98 -5.71 0.68
N ALA A 210 8.85 -4.81 1.11
CA ALA A 210 9.37 -3.74 0.25
C ALA A 210 10.14 -4.31 -0.95
N GLN A 211 10.96 -5.34 -0.74
CA GLN A 211 11.68 -6.02 -1.82
C GLN A 211 10.72 -6.67 -2.82
N GLU A 212 9.70 -7.36 -2.35
CA GLU A 212 8.69 -7.96 -3.22
C GLU A 212 7.93 -6.91 -4.05
N ILE A 213 7.58 -5.76 -3.45
CA ILE A 213 6.98 -4.64 -4.19
C ILE A 213 7.93 -4.19 -5.31
N LEU A 214 9.21 -3.99 -5.02
CA LEU A 214 10.21 -3.52 -6.00
C LEU A 214 10.42 -4.50 -7.15
N LEU A 215 10.43 -5.81 -6.88
CA LEU A 215 10.56 -6.84 -7.91
C LEU A 215 9.43 -6.80 -8.95
N HIS A 216 8.25 -6.30 -8.57
CA HIS A 216 7.06 -6.26 -9.42
C HIS A 216 6.71 -4.87 -9.95
N VAL A 217 7.33 -3.83 -9.44
CA VAL A 217 7.23 -2.46 -9.98
C VAL A 217 8.31 -2.21 -11.03
N GLY A 218 9.52 -2.63 -10.78
CA GLY A 218 10.69 -2.42 -11.64
C GLY A 218 11.57 -1.26 -11.20
#